data_e276de298e36e30dfce74c314d976b22
#
_entry.id   e276de298e36e30dfce74c314d976b22
#
_cell.length_a   1.000
_cell.length_b   1.000
_cell.length_c   1.000
_cell.angle_alpha   90.00
_cell.angle_beta   90.00
_cell.angle_gamma   90.00
#
_symmetry.space_group_name_H-M   'P 1'
#
loop_
_entity.id
_entity.type
_entity.pdbx_description
1 polymer ?
#
loop_
_entity_poly.entity_id
_entity_poly.type
_entity_poly.pdbx_seq_one_letter_code
_entity_poly.pdbx_strand_id
1 'polypeptide(L)'
;MLEELLVEKLTALADDEVVLAQRLSEWVAHAPTGEQVSASANLAQDGGGHAKLYLELRRELDGSDPDELVFFRDPLEYQNAVLVELPKGDWAFTMVRQYLFDLYENLWLEEARKSAYPPLAEAAERILKEERFHLKHSALWVERLGLGTEESHARAQKALEALFPYAKQLFVPLPGEEELWAAGYVPDLKALRDRYLEEATRHLERSGLKAPEGGYVPKSRKEHTEYLWSLLAEMQSVARWDREAKAW
;
A
#
# COMPACT_ATOMS: atom_id res chain seq x y z
N MET A 1 -2.14 21.76 -14.74
CA MET A 1 -2.29 20.44 -15.42
C MET A 1 -1.36 19.39 -14.81
N LEU A 2 0.00 19.46 -14.94
CA LEU A 2 0.89 18.47 -14.27
C LEU A 2 0.77 18.50 -12.75
N GLU A 3 0.64 19.66 -12.13
CA GLU A 3 0.45 19.80 -10.68
C GLU A 3 -0.85 19.13 -10.20
N GLU A 4 -1.95 19.30 -10.92
CA GLU A 4 -3.24 18.66 -10.60
C GLU A 4 -3.14 17.13 -10.69
N LEU A 5 -2.46 16.62 -11.72
CA LEU A 5 -2.21 15.18 -11.86
C LEU A 5 -1.29 14.65 -10.74
N LEU A 6 -0.30 15.46 -10.34
CA LEU A 6 0.58 15.10 -9.24
C LEU A 6 -0.16 15.10 -7.90
N VAL A 7 -1.06 16.05 -7.67
CA VAL A 7 -1.96 16.08 -6.49
C VAL A 7 -2.78 14.80 -6.40
N GLU A 8 -3.40 14.35 -7.50
CA GLU A 8 -4.14 13.09 -7.55
C GLU A 8 -3.24 11.87 -7.27
N LYS A 9 -2.02 11.86 -7.84
CA LYS A 9 -1.08 10.75 -7.60
C LYS A 9 -0.60 10.69 -6.16
N LEU A 10 -0.24 11.82 -5.56
CA LEU A 10 0.17 11.90 -4.15
C LEU A 10 -0.96 11.46 -3.21
N THR A 11 -2.20 11.79 -3.56
CA THR A 11 -3.39 11.33 -2.83
C THR A 11 -3.53 9.82 -2.86
N ALA A 12 -3.43 9.22 -4.05
CA ALA A 12 -3.56 7.76 -4.20
C ALA A 12 -2.45 7.01 -3.45
N LEU A 13 -1.21 7.53 -3.45
CA LEU A 13 -0.10 6.96 -2.68
C LEU A 13 -0.37 7.06 -1.17
N ALA A 14 -0.81 8.22 -0.69
CA ALA A 14 -1.15 8.41 0.71
C ALA A 14 -2.32 7.53 1.17
N ASP A 15 -3.33 7.35 0.32
CA ASP A 15 -4.48 6.51 0.61
C ASP A 15 -4.10 5.03 0.72
N ASP A 16 -3.22 4.54 -0.14
CA ASP A 16 -2.68 3.18 -0.04
C ASP A 16 -2.03 2.96 1.33
N GLU A 17 -1.18 3.89 1.76
CA GLU A 17 -0.45 3.83 3.02
C GLU A 17 -1.36 3.90 4.25
N VAL A 18 -2.27 4.87 4.29
CA VAL A 18 -3.20 5.05 5.42
C VAL A 18 -4.06 3.80 5.60
N VAL A 19 -4.62 3.27 4.52
CA VAL A 19 -5.52 2.12 4.58
C VAL A 19 -4.76 0.85 4.97
N LEU A 20 -3.55 0.65 4.43
CA LEU A 20 -2.71 -0.49 4.80
C LEU A 20 -2.25 -0.40 6.26
N ALA A 21 -1.82 0.78 6.71
CA ALA A 21 -1.41 1.02 8.10
C ALA A 21 -2.56 0.71 9.07
N GLN A 22 -3.80 1.12 8.74
CA GLN A 22 -4.97 0.79 9.54
C GLN A 22 -5.19 -0.73 9.62
N ARG A 23 -5.05 -1.47 8.51
CA ARG A 23 -5.14 -2.93 8.52
C ARG A 23 -4.06 -3.62 9.34
N LEU A 24 -2.84 -3.09 9.33
CA LEU A 24 -1.74 -3.61 10.15
C LEU A 24 -1.96 -3.32 11.64
N SER A 25 -2.53 -2.18 12.00
CA SER A 25 -2.84 -1.82 13.38
C SER A 25 -3.76 -2.84 14.07
N GLU A 26 -4.63 -3.53 13.32
CA GLU A 26 -5.50 -4.58 13.82
C GLU A 26 -4.73 -5.79 14.39
N TRP A 27 -3.41 -5.91 14.11
CA TRP A 27 -2.54 -6.96 14.64
C TRP A 27 -1.82 -6.60 15.93
N VAL A 28 -1.84 -5.35 16.37
CA VAL A 28 -1.09 -4.87 17.54
C VAL A 28 -1.43 -5.64 18.84
N ALA A 29 -2.63 -6.23 18.91
CA ALA A 29 -3.03 -7.06 20.06
C ALA A 29 -3.20 -8.56 19.73
N HIS A 30 -3.02 -8.96 18.46
CA HIS A 30 -3.44 -10.29 17.99
C HIS A 30 -2.39 -11.03 17.15
N ALA A 31 -1.21 -10.44 16.94
CA ALA A 31 -0.15 -11.08 16.15
C ALA A 31 0.37 -12.37 16.85
N PRO A 32 0.91 -13.33 16.07
CA PRO A 32 1.27 -14.67 16.58
C PRO A 32 2.31 -14.67 17.71
N THR A 33 3.17 -13.66 17.78
CA THR A 33 4.19 -13.50 18.82
C THR A 33 4.35 -12.04 19.23
N GLY A 34 4.94 -11.77 20.39
CA GLY A 34 5.22 -10.40 20.85
C GLY A 34 6.10 -9.60 19.89
N GLU A 35 7.06 -10.27 19.22
CA GLU A 35 7.89 -9.63 18.19
C GLU A 35 7.05 -9.20 16.98
N GLN A 36 6.04 -10.00 16.61
CA GLN A 36 5.15 -9.64 15.49
C GLN A 36 4.14 -8.56 15.87
N VAL A 37 3.74 -8.46 17.13
CA VAL A 37 2.99 -7.31 17.65
C VAL A 37 3.80 -6.02 17.44
N SER A 38 5.06 -6.03 17.89
CA SER A 38 5.95 -4.86 17.73
C SER A 38 6.23 -4.55 16.25
N ALA A 39 6.47 -5.58 15.42
CA ALA A 39 6.70 -5.40 14.00
C ALA A 39 5.48 -4.78 13.30
N SER A 40 4.28 -5.29 13.56
CA SER A 40 3.05 -4.74 12.97
C SER A 40 2.79 -3.29 13.39
N ALA A 41 3.08 -2.96 14.66
CA ALA A 41 2.95 -1.61 15.16
C ALA A 41 3.94 -0.64 14.47
N ASN A 42 5.19 -1.06 14.29
CA ASN A 42 6.20 -0.26 13.58
C ASN A 42 5.83 -0.06 12.12
N LEU A 43 5.46 -1.13 11.40
CA LEU A 43 5.00 -1.06 10.02
C LEU A 43 3.80 -0.10 9.86
N ALA A 44 2.82 -0.18 10.76
CA ALA A 44 1.67 0.71 10.75
C ALA A 44 2.06 2.17 11.04
N GLN A 45 3.00 2.40 11.94
CA GLN A 45 3.50 3.74 12.25
C GLN A 45 4.28 4.34 11.09
N ASP A 46 5.15 3.54 10.45
CA ASP A 46 5.94 3.98 9.29
C ASP A 46 5.00 4.33 8.12
N GLY A 47 4.01 3.48 7.79
CA GLY A 47 3.02 3.76 6.75
C GLY A 47 2.23 5.04 7.01
N GLY A 48 1.83 5.31 8.26
CA GLY A 48 1.26 6.61 8.64
C GLY A 48 2.22 7.79 8.41
N GLY A 49 3.51 7.58 8.64
CA GLY A 49 4.58 8.55 8.36
C GLY A 49 4.76 8.79 6.86
N HIS A 50 4.71 7.73 6.03
CA HIS A 50 4.79 7.82 4.57
C HIS A 50 3.60 8.58 3.99
N ALA A 51 2.38 8.22 4.42
CA ALA A 51 1.17 8.93 4.04
C ALA A 51 1.27 10.43 4.35
N LYS A 52 1.75 10.78 5.54
CA LYS A 52 1.97 12.18 5.92
C LYS A 52 2.94 12.89 4.97
N LEU A 53 4.04 12.25 4.59
CA LEU A 53 4.99 12.85 3.63
C LEU A 53 4.32 13.15 2.29
N TYR A 54 3.56 12.23 1.72
CA TYR A 54 2.84 12.44 0.46
C TYR A 54 1.78 13.55 0.59
N LEU A 55 1.05 13.61 1.70
CA LEU A 55 0.03 14.64 1.93
C LEU A 55 0.63 16.02 2.20
N GLU A 56 1.80 16.12 2.83
CA GLU A 56 2.51 17.39 2.97
C GLU A 56 3.01 17.92 1.62
N LEU A 57 3.52 17.03 0.74
CA LEU A 57 3.86 17.42 -0.64
C LEU A 57 2.62 17.89 -1.41
N ARG A 58 1.48 17.24 -1.23
CA ARG A 58 0.21 17.69 -1.80
C ARG A 58 -0.18 19.06 -1.26
N ARG A 59 -0.08 19.27 0.06
CA ARG A 59 -0.39 20.57 0.70
C ARG A 59 0.45 21.71 0.13
N GLU A 60 1.71 21.48 -0.21
CA GLU A 60 2.56 22.47 -0.86
C GLU A 60 2.05 22.87 -2.26
N LEU A 61 1.35 21.96 -2.95
CA LEU A 61 0.79 22.19 -4.28
C LEU A 61 -0.59 22.87 -4.26
N ASP A 62 -1.51 22.43 -3.38
CA ASP A 62 -2.91 22.85 -3.44
C ASP A 62 -3.43 23.49 -2.13
N GLY A 63 -2.63 23.53 -1.08
CA GLY A 63 -3.00 24.10 0.23
C GLY A 63 -3.93 23.23 1.07
N SER A 64 -4.21 21.99 0.66
CA SER A 64 -5.10 21.07 1.38
C SER A 64 -4.57 20.71 2.76
N ASP A 65 -5.49 20.44 3.70
CA ASP A 65 -5.15 19.96 5.04
C ASP A 65 -5.03 18.42 5.04
N PRO A 66 -3.86 17.84 5.42
CA PRO A 66 -3.67 16.41 5.52
C PRO A 66 -4.71 15.71 6.42
N ASP A 67 -5.07 16.28 7.55
CA ASP A 67 -6.04 15.68 8.49
C ASP A 67 -7.45 15.66 7.88
N GLU A 68 -7.86 16.72 7.18
CA GLU A 68 -9.11 16.73 6.42
C GLU A 68 -9.15 15.63 5.37
N LEU A 69 -8.02 15.41 4.67
CA LEU A 69 -7.92 14.38 3.65
C LEU A 69 -7.98 12.96 4.20
N VAL A 70 -7.45 12.71 5.40
CA VAL A 70 -7.46 11.37 6.02
C VAL A 70 -8.77 11.12 6.77
N PHE A 71 -9.24 12.06 7.57
CA PHE A 71 -10.29 11.79 8.55
C PHE A 71 -11.69 12.24 8.14
N PHE A 72 -11.82 13.07 7.10
CA PHE A 72 -13.11 13.69 6.79
C PHE A 72 -13.61 13.43 5.36
N ARG A 73 -12.86 12.77 4.50
CA ARG A 73 -13.35 12.29 3.20
C ARG A 73 -14.27 11.08 3.36
N ASP A 74 -15.22 10.95 2.44
CA ASP A 74 -16.07 9.78 2.34
C ASP A 74 -15.37 8.66 1.54
N PRO A 75 -15.77 7.38 1.70
CA PRO A 75 -15.10 6.26 1.04
C PRO A 75 -14.95 6.39 -0.48
N LEU A 76 -15.93 6.99 -1.17
CA LEU A 76 -15.88 7.22 -2.62
C LEU A 76 -14.87 8.28 -3.07
N GLU A 77 -14.32 9.04 -2.14
CA GLU A 77 -13.29 10.04 -2.40
C GLU A 77 -11.87 9.47 -2.24
N TYR A 78 -11.74 8.26 -1.66
CA TYR A 78 -10.47 7.57 -1.56
C TYR A 78 -10.04 7.00 -2.90
N GLN A 79 -8.72 6.80 -3.06
CA GLN A 79 -8.09 6.32 -4.28
C GLN A 79 -7.10 5.17 -4.02
N ASN A 80 -7.24 4.49 -2.89
CA ASN A 80 -6.42 3.33 -2.57
C ASN A 80 -6.73 2.14 -3.48
N ALA A 81 -5.76 1.25 -3.62
CA ALA A 81 -5.98 -0.04 -4.28
C ALA A 81 -6.86 -0.96 -3.42
N VAL A 82 -7.69 -1.78 -4.07
CA VAL A 82 -8.50 -2.80 -3.39
C VAL A 82 -7.64 -3.74 -2.54
N LEU A 83 -6.42 -4.04 -2.97
CA LEU A 83 -5.49 -4.89 -2.24
C LEU A 83 -5.35 -4.49 -0.76
N VAL A 84 -5.23 -3.19 -0.48
CA VAL A 84 -4.95 -2.68 0.86
C VAL A 84 -6.19 -2.56 1.75
N GLU A 85 -7.39 -2.48 1.16
CA GLU A 85 -8.65 -2.34 1.92
C GLU A 85 -9.29 -3.67 2.33
N LEU A 86 -8.86 -4.79 1.72
CA LEU A 86 -9.39 -6.12 2.05
C LEU A 86 -9.25 -6.42 3.55
N PRO A 87 -10.13 -7.28 4.12
CA PRO A 87 -10.11 -7.58 5.55
C PRO A 87 -8.73 -8.06 6.03
N LYS A 88 -8.49 -7.97 7.33
CA LYS A 88 -7.27 -8.47 7.96
C LYS A 88 -6.97 -9.92 7.56
N GLY A 89 -7.98 -10.79 7.54
CA GLY A 89 -7.80 -12.21 7.31
C GLY A 89 -7.02 -12.90 8.43
N ASP A 90 -6.37 -14.00 8.11
CA ASP A 90 -5.38 -14.62 8.99
C ASP A 90 -3.96 -14.05 8.76
N TRP A 91 -3.00 -14.55 9.54
CA TRP A 91 -1.61 -14.08 9.43
C TRP A 91 -0.99 -14.32 8.05
N ALA A 92 -1.31 -15.45 7.42
CA ALA A 92 -0.82 -15.76 6.07
C ALA A 92 -1.41 -14.77 5.04
N PHE A 93 -2.69 -14.45 5.14
CA PHE A 93 -3.34 -13.46 4.29
C PHE A 93 -2.69 -12.08 4.43
N THR A 94 -2.46 -11.64 5.67
CA THR A 94 -1.80 -10.34 5.92
C THR A 94 -0.37 -10.31 5.38
N MET A 95 0.44 -11.36 5.62
CA MET A 95 1.83 -11.34 5.18
C MET A 95 1.97 -11.45 3.66
N VAL A 96 1.08 -12.19 3.00
CA VAL A 96 1.04 -12.22 1.52
C VAL A 96 0.61 -10.87 0.96
N ARG A 97 -0.43 -10.22 1.53
CA ARG A 97 -0.84 -8.87 1.14
C ARG A 97 0.31 -7.87 1.30
N GLN A 98 0.95 -7.88 2.47
CA GLN A 98 2.06 -6.99 2.77
C GLN A 98 3.20 -7.18 1.77
N TYR A 99 3.62 -8.41 1.52
CA TYR A 99 4.66 -8.71 0.54
C TYR A 99 4.35 -8.19 -0.87
N LEU A 100 3.12 -8.40 -1.32
CA LEU A 100 2.71 -7.95 -2.65
C LEU A 100 2.72 -6.42 -2.76
N PHE A 101 2.35 -5.72 -1.70
CA PHE A 101 2.39 -4.26 -1.64
C PHE A 101 3.82 -3.75 -1.50
N ASP A 102 4.59 -4.25 -0.53
CA ASP A 102 5.97 -3.81 -0.26
C ASP A 102 6.88 -3.98 -1.48
N LEU A 103 6.71 -5.08 -2.24
CA LEU A 103 7.47 -5.29 -3.47
C LEU A 103 7.15 -4.22 -4.51
N TYR A 104 5.86 -3.89 -4.70
CA TYR A 104 5.47 -2.80 -5.59
C TYR A 104 6.07 -1.48 -5.13
N GLU A 105 5.92 -1.16 -3.87
CA GLU A 105 6.36 0.12 -3.32
C GLU A 105 7.88 0.28 -3.39
N ASN A 106 8.65 -0.74 -3.02
CA ASN A 106 10.09 -0.70 -3.18
C ASN A 106 10.53 -0.41 -4.62
N LEU A 107 9.93 -1.10 -5.61
CA LEU A 107 10.23 -0.89 -7.01
C LEU A 107 9.83 0.52 -7.47
N TRP A 108 8.67 0.99 -7.03
CA TRP A 108 8.18 2.33 -7.35
C TRP A 108 9.10 3.41 -6.77
N LEU A 109 9.50 3.29 -5.51
CA LEU A 109 10.39 4.22 -4.82
C LEU A 109 11.81 4.23 -5.39
N GLU A 110 12.35 3.07 -5.81
CA GLU A 110 13.66 2.98 -6.48
C GLU A 110 13.71 3.84 -7.75
N GLU A 111 12.62 3.97 -8.46
CA GLU A 111 12.53 4.82 -9.64
C GLU A 111 12.11 6.27 -9.26
N ALA A 112 11.17 6.44 -8.33
CA ALA A 112 10.68 7.76 -7.91
C ALA A 112 11.78 8.65 -7.28
N ARG A 113 12.80 8.07 -6.65
CA ARG A 113 13.97 8.84 -6.17
C ARG A 113 14.79 9.51 -7.27
N LYS A 114 14.51 9.19 -8.54
CA LYS A 114 15.09 9.82 -9.73
C LYS A 114 14.15 10.88 -10.35
N SER A 115 13.06 11.20 -9.67
CA SER A 115 12.02 12.10 -10.15
C SER A 115 12.59 13.45 -10.58
N ALA A 116 12.07 13.98 -11.69
CA ALA A 116 12.34 15.36 -12.11
C ALA A 116 11.63 16.40 -11.21
N TYR A 117 10.75 15.96 -10.30
CA TYR A 117 10.17 16.78 -9.24
C TYR A 117 10.94 16.52 -7.91
N PRO A 118 11.90 17.42 -7.54
CA PRO A 118 12.82 17.16 -6.43
C PRO A 118 12.15 16.83 -5.09
N PRO A 119 11.03 17.47 -4.68
CA PRO A 119 10.39 17.12 -3.40
C PRO A 119 9.94 15.66 -3.34
N LEU A 120 9.44 15.10 -4.46
CA LEU A 120 9.08 13.69 -4.52
C LEU A 120 10.31 12.78 -4.50
N ALA A 121 11.40 13.17 -5.17
CA ALA A 121 12.64 12.42 -5.14
C ALA A 121 13.21 12.29 -3.72
N GLU A 122 13.19 13.39 -2.95
CA GLU A 122 13.64 13.41 -1.54
C GLU A 122 12.74 12.56 -0.64
N ALA A 123 11.42 12.67 -0.79
CA ALA A 123 10.46 11.84 -0.05
C ALA A 123 10.68 10.35 -0.37
N ALA A 124 10.80 9.99 -1.65
CA ALA A 124 11.02 8.61 -2.08
C ALA A 124 12.34 8.03 -1.53
N GLU A 125 13.43 8.80 -1.52
CA GLU A 125 14.71 8.37 -0.94
C GLU A 125 14.61 8.12 0.58
N ARG A 126 13.78 8.89 1.28
CA ARG A 126 13.55 8.72 2.71
C ARG A 126 12.72 7.47 2.99
N ILE A 127 11.56 7.33 2.34
CA ILE A 127 10.63 6.22 2.50
C ILE A 127 11.31 4.89 2.13
N LEU A 128 12.07 4.85 1.03
CA LEU A 128 12.74 3.64 0.56
C LEU A 128 13.65 2.99 1.60
N LYS A 129 14.22 3.75 2.54
CA LYS A 129 15.08 3.20 3.59
C LYS A 129 14.29 2.33 4.56
N GLU A 130 13.07 2.73 4.89
CA GLU A 130 12.15 2.00 5.78
C GLU A 130 11.52 0.83 5.01
N GLU A 131 11.04 1.07 3.79
CA GLU A 131 10.40 0.07 2.94
C GLU A 131 11.27 -1.14 2.59
N ARG A 132 12.58 -1.01 2.54
CA ARG A 132 13.49 -2.15 2.39
C ARG A 132 13.40 -3.13 3.56
N PHE A 133 13.14 -2.65 4.76
CA PHE A 133 12.92 -3.49 5.94
C PHE A 133 11.53 -4.14 5.89
N HIS A 134 10.51 -3.39 5.44
CA HIS A 134 9.15 -3.91 5.26
C HIS A 134 9.16 -5.07 4.28
N LEU A 135 9.71 -4.88 3.09
CA LEU A 135 9.83 -5.93 2.07
C LEU A 135 10.62 -7.14 2.58
N LYS A 136 11.75 -6.92 3.27
CA LYS A 136 12.53 -8.02 3.83
C LYS A 136 11.72 -8.82 4.85
N HIS A 137 10.97 -8.14 5.72
CA HIS A 137 10.14 -8.75 6.74
C HIS A 137 9.02 -9.60 6.11
N SER A 138 8.23 -9.02 5.23
CA SER A 138 7.10 -9.69 4.59
C SER A 138 7.55 -10.83 3.67
N ALA A 139 8.63 -10.65 2.91
CA ALA A 139 9.21 -11.70 2.06
C ALA A 139 9.67 -12.92 2.88
N LEU A 140 10.34 -12.70 4.02
CA LEU A 140 10.74 -13.79 4.92
C LEU A 140 9.53 -14.55 5.50
N TRP A 141 8.44 -13.84 5.79
CA TRP A 141 7.23 -14.49 6.27
C TRP A 141 6.55 -15.31 5.18
N VAL A 142 6.48 -14.80 3.95
CA VAL A 142 5.95 -15.57 2.81
C VAL A 142 6.76 -16.85 2.59
N GLU A 143 8.09 -16.77 2.64
CA GLU A 143 8.97 -17.94 2.54
C GLU A 143 8.72 -18.94 3.69
N ARG A 144 8.68 -18.48 4.94
CA ARG A 144 8.41 -19.33 6.11
C ARG A 144 7.07 -20.03 6.04
N LEU A 145 6.04 -19.33 5.58
CA LEU A 145 4.69 -19.89 5.47
C LEU A 145 4.62 -20.89 4.30
N GLY A 146 5.22 -20.57 3.18
CA GLY A 146 5.22 -21.41 1.99
C GLY A 146 6.03 -22.70 2.15
N LEU A 147 7.18 -22.65 2.86
CA LEU A 147 8.06 -23.80 3.10
C LEU A 147 7.85 -24.47 4.47
N GLY A 148 6.89 -24.01 5.26
CA GLY A 148 6.63 -24.51 6.60
C GLY A 148 5.83 -25.79 6.63
N THR A 149 4.74 -25.80 7.40
CA THR A 149 3.82 -26.95 7.48
C THR A 149 2.87 -27.00 6.28
N GLU A 150 2.26 -28.15 6.04
CA GLU A 150 1.21 -28.31 5.02
C GLU A 150 0.06 -27.28 5.22
N GLU A 151 -0.31 -27.04 6.48
CA GLU A 151 -1.35 -26.05 6.82
C GLU A 151 -0.90 -24.62 6.49
N SER A 152 0.31 -24.20 6.87
CA SER A 152 0.81 -22.85 6.58
C SER A 152 0.95 -22.62 5.09
N HIS A 153 1.43 -23.63 4.35
CA HIS A 153 1.53 -23.59 2.89
C HIS A 153 0.15 -23.41 2.25
N ALA A 154 -0.84 -24.23 2.64
CA ALA A 154 -2.19 -24.15 2.09
C ALA A 154 -2.85 -22.78 2.36
N ARG A 155 -2.64 -22.19 3.55
CA ARG A 155 -3.13 -20.86 3.90
C ARG A 155 -2.46 -19.77 3.05
N ALA A 156 -1.13 -19.83 2.90
CA ALA A 156 -0.38 -18.87 2.09
C ALA A 156 -0.76 -18.96 0.60
N GLN A 157 -0.91 -20.17 0.06
CA GLN A 157 -1.33 -20.38 -1.32
C GLN A 157 -2.75 -19.84 -1.57
N LYS A 158 -3.69 -20.12 -0.67
CA LYS A 158 -5.06 -19.60 -0.74
C LYS A 158 -5.08 -18.06 -0.66
N ALA A 159 -4.29 -17.49 0.22
CA ALA A 159 -4.16 -16.03 0.32
C ALA A 159 -3.61 -15.43 -0.97
N LEU A 160 -2.58 -16.04 -1.55
CA LEU A 160 -1.98 -15.60 -2.81
C LEU A 160 -2.98 -15.65 -3.97
N GLU A 161 -3.76 -16.72 -4.08
CA GLU A 161 -4.81 -16.85 -5.11
C GLU A 161 -5.87 -15.75 -5.00
N ALA A 162 -6.22 -15.35 -3.78
CA ALA A 162 -7.19 -14.29 -3.54
C ALA A 162 -6.63 -12.89 -3.78
N LEU A 163 -5.36 -12.64 -3.44
CA LEU A 163 -4.76 -11.31 -3.39
C LEU A 163 -4.02 -10.89 -4.67
N PHE A 164 -3.39 -11.85 -5.35
CA PHE A 164 -2.53 -11.54 -6.50
C PHE A 164 -3.23 -10.81 -7.66
N PRO A 165 -4.50 -11.10 -7.98
CA PRO A 165 -5.23 -10.31 -8.97
C PRO A 165 -5.36 -8.83 -8.58
N TYR A 166 -5.61 -8.54 -7.30
CA TYR A 166 -5.71 -7.16 -6.80
C TYR A 166 -4.37 -6.43 -6.78
N ALA A 167 -3.25 -7.14 -6.57
CA ALA A 167 -1.92 -6.55 -6.68
C ALA A 167 -1.64 -6.00 -8.09
N LYS A 168 -2.22 -6.58 -9.14
CA LYS A 168 -2.10 -6.07 -10.51
C LYS A 168 -2.77 -4.70 -10.70
N GLN A 169 -3.74 -4.32 -9.86
CA GLN A 169 -4.36 -2.98 -9.88
C GLN A 169 -3.35 -1.87 -9.56
N LEU A 170 -2.30 -2.15 -8.80
CA LEU A 170 -1.25 -1.19 -8.47
C LEU A 170 -0.58 -0.59 -9.72
N PHE A 171 -0.68 -1.29 -10.86
CA PHE A 171 -0.15 -0.88 -12.16
C PHE A 171 -1.20 -0.31 -13.10
N VAL A 172 -2.44 -0.11 -12.63
CA VAL A 172 -3.48 0.61 -13.38
C VAL A 172 -3.28 2.11 -13.16
N PRO A 173 -2.96 2.88 -14.21
CA PRO A 173 -2.69 4.30 -14.06
C PRO A 173 -3.94 5.08 -13.65
N LEU A 174 -3.73 6.18 -12.96
CA LEU A 174 -4.74 7.22 -12.80
C LEU A 174 -5.00 7.92 -14.14
N PRO A 175 -6.17 8.52 -14.33
CA PRO A 175 -6.44 9.31 -15.53
C PRO A 175 -5.37 10.40 -15.74
N GLY A 176 -4.66 10.38 -16.87
CA GLY A 176 -3.61 11.33 -17.20
C GLY A 176 -2.24 11.07 -16.55
N GLU A 177 -2.07 10.00 -15.79
CA GLU A 177 -0.79 9.67 -15.14
C GLU A 177 0.36 9.50 -16.15
N GLU A 178 0.07 9.11 -17.40
CA GLU A 178 1.04 9.02 -18.49
C GLU A 178 1.75 10.36 -18.79
N GLU A 179 1.10 11.49 -18.54
CA GLU A 179 1.73 12.80 -18.67
C GLU A 179 2.79 13.03 -17.59
N LEU A 180 2.58 12.52 -16.38
CA LEU A 180 3.58 12.54 -15.30
C LEU A 180 4.78 11.66 -15.63
N TRP A 181 4.58 10.49 -16.26
CA TRP A 181 5.68 9.63 -16.72
C TRP A 181 6.50 10.34 -17.79
N ALA A 182 5.82 10.92 -18.78
CA ALA A 182 6.48 11.64 -19.86
C ALA A 182 7.29 12.85 -19.37
N ALA A 183 6.84 13.49 -18.29
CA ALA A 183 7.54 14.58 -17.62
C ALA A 183 8.67 14.09 -16.68
N GLY A 184 8.79 12.78 -16.43
CA GLY A 184 9.75 12.21 -15.50
C GLY A 184 9.42 12.47 -14.03
N TYR A 185 8.17 12.83 -13.70
CA TYR A 185 7.75 13.11 -12.32
C TYR A 185 7.49 11.84 -11.53
N VAL A 186 6.90 10.83 -12.15
CA VAL A 186 6.63 9.52 -11.53
C VAL A 186 7.12 8.38 -12.44
N PRO A 187 7.35 7.18 -11.89
CA PRO A 187 7.78 6.03 -12.68
C PRO A 187 6.75 5.57 -13.71
N ASP A 188 7.22 5.03 -14.84
CA ASP A 188 6.37 4.34 -15.82
C ASP A 188 5.88 3.00 -15.23
N LEU A 189 4.59 2.93 -14.94
CA LEU A 189 3.97 1.74 -14.34
C LEU A 189 4.03 0.50 -15.26
N LYS A 190 4.15 0.66 -16.58
CA LYS A 190 4.25 -0.48 -17.51
C LYS A 190 5.59 -1.19 -17.34
N ALA A 191 6.68 -0.42 -17.30
CA ALA A 191 8.01 -0.95 -17.07
C ALA A 191 8.14 -1.59 -15.67
N LEU A 192 7.58 -0.94 -14.65
CA LEU A 192 7.55 -1.47 -13.28
C LEU A 192 6.77 -2.78 -13.17
N ARG A 193 5.64 -2.90 -13.87
CA ARG A 193 4.80 -4.10 -13.82
C ARG A 193 5.57 -5.34 -14.26
N ASP A 194 6.29 -5.24 -15.35
CA ASP A 194 7.01 -6.39 -15.89
C ASP A 194 8.12 -6.84 -14.93
N ARG A 195 8.86 -5.90 -14.35
CA ARG A 195 9.86 -6.17 -13.31
C ARG A 195 9.21 -6.76 -12.04
N TYR A 196 8.09 -6.21 -11.59
CA TYR A 196 7.35 -6.70 -10.45
C TYR A 196 6.91 -8.15 -10.63
N LEU A 197 6.31 -8.48 -11.78
CA LEU A 197 5.85 -9.84 -12.07
C LEU A 197 7.00 -10.85 -12.09
N GLU A 198 8.15 -10.47 -12.66
CA GLU A 198 9.35 -11.31 -12.65
C GLU A 198 9.86 -11.54 -11.22
N GLU A 199 10.03 -10.49 -10.43
CA GLU A 199 10.56 -10.59 -9.07
C GLU A 199 9.60 -11.32 -8.13
N ALA A 200 8.29 -11.02 -8.22
CA ALA A 200 7.25 -11.71 -7.44
C ALA A 200 7.22 -13.20 -7.76
N THR A 201 7.16 -13.58 -9.06
CA THR A 201 7.13 -14.98 -9.48
C THR A 201 8.36 -15.74 -8.96
N ARG A 202 9.55 -15.17 -9.14
CA ARG A 202 10.81 -15.77 -8.67
C ARG A 202 10.82 -16.01 -7.16
N HIS A 203 10.33 -15.06 -6.37
CA HIS A 203 10.28 -15.20 -4.91
C HIS A 203 9.22 -16.22 -4.46
N LEU A 204 8.03 -16.16 -5.06
CA LEU A 204 6.93 -17.09 -4.75
C LEU A 204 7.31 -18.54 -5.09
N GLU A 205 7.92 -18.78 -6.24
CA GLU A 205 8.41 -20.13 -6.62
C GLU A 205 9.46 -20.66 -5.62
N ARG A 206 10.41 -19.82 -5.20
CA ARG A 206 11.38 -20.19 -4.15
C ARG A 206 10.71 -20.48 -2.82
N SER A 207 9.60 -19.85 -2.54
CA SER A 207 8.77 -20.07 -1.36
C SER A 207 7.81 -21.28 -1.51
N GLY A 208 7.89 -22.03 -2.61
CA GLY A 208 7.01 -23.16 -2.89
C GLY A 208 5.58 -22.78 -3.28
N LEU A 209 5.32 -21.51 -3.56
CA LEU A 209 4.02 -20.97 -3.90
C LEU A 209 3.90 -20.70 -5.40
N LYS A 210 2.68 -20.77 -5.93
CA LYS A 210 2.41 -20.54 -7.34
C LYS A 210 1.44 -19.36 -7.51
N ALA A 211 1.89 -18.31 -8.18
CA ALA A 211 1.04 -17.18 -8.54
C ALA A 211 -0.09 -17.63 -9.49
N PRO A 212 -1.35 -17.18 -9.28
CA PRO A 212 -2.44 -17.49 -10.19
C PRO A 212 -2.30 -16.77 -11.53
N GLU A 213 -2.69 -17.44 -12.62
CA GLU A 213 -2.66 -16.83 -13.96
C GLU A 213 -3.82 -15.86 -14.21
N GLY A 214 -4.97 -16.09 -13.57
CA GLY A 214 -6.22 -15.36 -13.77
C GLY A 214 -6.66 -14.56 -12.55
N GLY A 215 -7.89 -14.06 -12.62
CA GLY A 215 -8.55 -13.31 -11.56
C GLY A 215 -9.03 -11.94 -12.03
N TYR A 216 -9.99 -11.37 -11.29
CA TYR A 216 -10.48 -10.03 -11.59
C TYR A 216 -9.47 -8.99 -11.13
N VAL A 217 -9.13 -8.08 -12.04
CA VAL A 217 -8.29 -6.91 -11.76
C VAL A 217 -9.17 -5.67 -11.84
N PRO A 218 -9.32 -4.91 -10.73
CA PRO A 218 -10.04 -3.65 -10.77
C PRO A 218 -9.40 -2.69 -11.80
N LYS A 219 -10.24 -1.95 -12.52
CA LYS A 219 -9.79 -1.12 -13.66
C LYS A 219 -9.55 0.34 -13.28
N SER A 220 -9.88 0.71 -12.04
CA SER A 220 -9.77 2.08 -11.56
C SER A 220 -9.49 2.09 -10.07
N ARG A 221 -8.79 3.14 -9.61
CA ARG A 221 -8.63 3.46 -8.19
C ARG A 221 -9.91 3.99 -7.52
N LYS A 222 -11.01 4.08 -8.28
CA LYS A 222 -12.36 4.41 -7.77
C LYS A 222 -13.24 3.17 -7.55
N GLU A 223 -12.71 1.98 -7.84
CA GLU A 223 -13.37 0.73 -7.51
C GLU A 223 -12.98 0.30 -6.11
N HIS A 224 -13.97 0.17 -5.21
CA HIS A 224 -13.78 -0.23 -3.82
C HIS A 224 -14.71 -1.37 -3.45
N THR A 225 -14.33 -2.11 -2.41
CA THR A 225 -15.17 -3.12 -1.77
C THR A 225 -15.89 -2.51 -0.57
N GLU A 226 -16.92 -3.21 -0.08
CA GLU A 226 -17.63 -2.83 1.15
C GLU A 226 -16.72 -2.72 2.39
N TYR A 227 -15.54 -3.37 2.35
CA TYR A 227 -14.59 -3.35 3.46
C TYR A 227 -13.95 -2.00 3.72
N LEU A 228 -13.85 -1.13 2.70
CA LEU A 228 -13.35 0.22 2.88
C LEU A 228 -14.27 1.04 3.80
N TRP A 229 -15.60 0.90 3.66
CA TRP A 229 -16.57 1.64 4.47
C TRP A 229 -16.42 1.34 5.96
N SER A 230 -16.34 0.06 6.32
CA SER A 230 -16.17 -0.34 7.72
C SER A 230 -14.82 0.09 8.30
N LEU A 231 -13.75 -0.01 7.50
CA LEU A 231 -12.41 0.42 7.90
C LEU A 231 -12.36 1.92 8.18
N LEU A 232 -12.88 2.73 7.27
CA LEU A 232 -12.89 4.19 7.42
C LEU A 232 -13.82 4.63 8.55
N ALA A 233 -14.96 3.99 8.72
CA ALA A 233 -15.86 4.30 9.84
C ALA A 233 -15.18 4.11 11.19
N GLU A 234 -14.32 3.09 11.34
CA GLU A 234 -13.52 2.86 12.54
C GLU A 234 -12.39 3.89 12.66
N MET A 235 -11.56 4.01 11.62
CA MET A 235 -10.40 4.90 11.60
C MET A 235 -10.75 6.37 11.86
N GLN A 236 -11.85 6.84 11.27
CA GLN A 236 -12.28 8.23 11.34
C GLN A 236 -13.16 8.56 12.56
N SER A 237 -13.57 7.55 13.33
CA SER A 237 -14.61 7.70 14.37
C SER A 237 -14.25 8.75 15.41
N VAL A 238 -13.02 8.75 15.91
CA VAL A 238 -12.56 9.65 16.96
C VAL A 238 -12.46 11.09 16.43
N ALA A 239 -11.82 11.30 15.29
CA ALA A 239 -11.67 12.60 14.68
C ALA A 239 -13.04 13.23 14.31
N ARG A 240 -13.98 12.39 13.84
CA ARG A 240 -15.35 12.85 13.48
C ARG A 240 -16.24 13.15 14.70
N TRP A 241 -15.91 12.63 15.88
CA TRP A 241 -16.65 12.93 17.11
C TRP A 241 -16.54 14.41 17.48
N ASP A 242 -15.31 14.95 17.43
CA ASP A 242 -15.08 16.37 17.70
C ASP A 242 -14.10 16.93 16.66
N ARG A 243 -14.66 17.49 15.59
CA ARG A 243 -13.89 18.04 14.47
C ARG A 243 -13.04 19.26 14.86
N GLU A 244 -13.41 19.95 15.97
CA GLU A 244 -12.70 21.14 16.43
C GLU A 244 -11.61 20.84 17.47
N ALA A 245 -11.50 19.59 17.90
CA ALA A 245 -10.47 19.19 18.86
C ALA A 245 -9.07 19.40 18.27
N LYS A 246 -8.23 20.12 19.02
CA LYS A 246 -6.85 20.44 18.63
C LYS A 246 -5.80 19.48 19.22
N ALA A 247 -6.19 18.61 20.09
CA ALA A 247 -5.37 17.55 20.71
C ALA A 247 -6.27 16.41 21.18
N TRP A 248 -5.74 15.19 21.12
CA TRP A 248 -6.38 13.95 21.53
C TRP A 248 -5.52 13.22 22.55
#